data_f6ca9069d79b9d19d1d092e857dd28b3
#
_entry.id   f6ca9069d79b9d19d1d092e857dd28b3
#
_cell.length_a   1.000
_cell.length_b   1.000
_cell.length_c   1.000
_cell.angle_alpha   90.00
_cell.angle_beta   90.00
_cell.angle_gamma   90.00
#
_symmetry.space_group_name_H-M   'P 1'
#
loop_
_entity.id
_entity.type
_entity.pdbx_description
1 polymer ?
#
loop_
_entity_poly.entity_id
_entity_poly.type
_entity_poly.pdbx_seq_one_letter_code
_entity_poly.pdbx_strand_id
1 'polypeptide(L)'
;MRFSDVLDIRNGRNQRQVENENGKYPIYGSGGVMGHADDFICDAETVVIGRKGSINNPIFVDEPFWNVDTAFGLVAHKEVLLPKYLYYFCVNFDFERLNTTVTIPSLTKANLLQIEIRVPDMDIQQNIVSVLDKICYLIELRQKELYNLDQLVKSRFIEMFGNPKSNPNSYPISQLSEHIKFLTSGSRGWAQYCVDNGSEWFITIKNVKDCRISIDNMQPINAPDNAEAKRTKVQEGDLLISITADLGRTGVVTKEIADHGAYINQHLTCIRLNKEILNPMYVAFFMESPAGKEQFESKNQSAVKAGLNFNSINSLRLLVPPLELQNQFAAFVAQTDKSK
;
A
#
# COMPACT_ATOMS: atom_id res chain seq x y z
N MET A 1 -0.09 -34.23 15.90
CA MET A 1 -1.50 -34.67 15.78
C MET A 1 -2.02 -34.24 14.43
N ARG A 2 -3.05 -34.88 13.91
CA ARG A 2 -3.74 -34.42 12.70
C ARG A 2 -4.90 -33.51 13.04
N PHE A 3 -5.35 -32.69 12.10
CA PHE A 3 -6.55 -31.87 12.27
C PHE A 3 -7.77 -32.72 12.66
N SER A 4 -7.89 -33.93 12.07
CA SER A 4 -8.93 -34.90 12.45
C SER A 4 -9.01 -35.21 13.95
N ASP A 5 -7.90 -35.07 14.68
CA ASP A 5 -7.79 -35.45 16.08
C ASP A 5 -8.13 -34.30 17.04
N VAL A 6 -8.04 -33.05 16.55
CA VAL A 6 -8.01 -31.86 17.41
C VAL A 6 -9.02 -30.75 17.03
N LEU A 7 -9.76 -30.94 15.94
CA LEU A 7 -10.77 -29.95 15.50
C LEU A 7 -11.89 -30.58 14.67
N ASP A 8 -13.00 -29.88 14.61
CA ASP A 8 -14.10 -30.12 13.69
C ASP A 8 -14.08 -29.14 12.53
N ILE A 9 -14.47 -29.59 11.34
CA ILE A 9 -14.65 -28.71 10.17
C ILE A 9 -16.15 -28.56 9.87
N ARG A 10 -16.66 -27.33 10.01
CA ARG A 10 -18.01 -26.92 9.66
C ARG A 10 -18.04 -26.48 8.19
N ASN A 11 -18.87 -27.15 7.39
CA ASN A 11 -19.14 -26.70 6.02
C ASN A 11 -20.02 -25.47 6.05
N GLY A 12 -19.70 -24.49 5.23
CA GLY A 12 -20.59 -23.37 4.98
C GLY A 12 -21.83 -23.75 4.15
N ARG A 13 -22.82 -22.90 4.18
CA ARG A 13 -24.11 -23.07 3.47
C ARG A 13 -24.49 -21.79 2.74
N ASN A 14 -25.34 -21.93 1.73
CA ASN A 14 -25.91 -20.77 1.04
C ASN A 14 -26.69 -19.89 2.02
N GLN A 15 -26.40 -18.59 2.04
CA GLN A 15 -26.94 -17.62 3.00
C GLN A 15 -28.33 -17.07 2.63
N ARG A 16 -28.83 -17.28 1.40
CA ARG A 16 -30.03 -16.61 0.87
C ARG A 16 -31.28 -16.73 1.75
N GLN A 17 -31.37 -17.80 2.55
CA GLN A 17 -32.57 -18.03 3.41
C GLN A 17 -32.46 -17.33 4.78
N VAL A 18 -31.26 -16.94 5.18
CA VAL A 18 -30.96 -16.36 6.51
C VAL A 18 -30.42 -14.94 6.40
N GLU A 19 -30.09 -14.48 5.20
CA GLU A 19 -29.52 -13.17 4.94
C GLU A 19 -30.54 -12.06 5.25
N ASN A 20 -30.15 -11.14 6.14
CA ASN A 20 -30.94 -10.01 6.59
C ASN A 20 -29.97 -8.85 6.90
N GLU A 21 -30.18 -7.67 6.27
CA GLU A 21 -29.33 -6.50 6.49
C GLU A 21 -29.23 -6.08 7.98
N ASN A 22 -30.29 -6.35 8.75
CA ASN A 22 -30.36 -6.09 10.19
C ASN A 22 -30.14 -7.35 11.03
N GLY A 23 -29.66 -8.44 10.42
CA GLY A 23 -29.38 -9.70 11.09
C GLY A 23 -28.33 -9.57 12.18
N LYS A 24 -28.45 -10.38 13.21
CA LYS A 24 -27.60 -10.35 14.40
C LYS A 24 -26.18 -10.89 14.13
N TYR A 25 -26.06 -11.86 13.22
CA TYR A 25 -24.84 -12.62 13.02
C TYR A 25 -24.16 -12.24 11.72
N PRO A 26 -22.84 -11.99 11.69
CA PRO A 26 -22.15 -11.72 10.42
C PRO A 26 -22.11 -12.95 9.52
N ILE A 27 -22.13 -12.71 8.21
CA ILE A 27 -21.92 -13.73 7.17
C ILE A 27 -20.48 -13.63 6.69
N TYR A 28 -19.72 -14.72 6.82
CA TYR A 28 -18.33 -14.79 6.36
C TYR A 28 -18.18 -15.62 5.10
N GLY A 29 -17.47 -15.04 4.12
CA GLY A 29 -16.92 -15.75 2.97
C GLY A 29 -15.42 -15.90 3.08
N SER A 30 -14.76 -16.44 2.03
CA SER A 30 -13.29 -16.58 1.96
C SER A 30 -12.52 -15.25 1.99
N GLY A 31 -13.18 -14.12 1.74
CA GLY A 31 -12.59 -12.79 1.72
C GLY A 31 -12.95 -11.91 2.92
N GLY A 32 -13.74 -12.41 3.87
CA GLY A 32 -14.21 -11.64 5.02
C GLY A 32 -15.73 -11.53 5.12
N VAL A 33 -16.22 -10.51 5.83
CA VAL A 33 -17.64 -10.25 6.03
C VAL A 33 -18.31 -9.85 4.72
N MET A 34 -19.46 -10.49 4.43
CA MET A 34 -20.25 -10.25 3.21
C MET A 34 -21.64 -9.64 3.49
N GLY A 35 -22.13 -9.72 4.73
CA GLY A 35 -23.44 -9.27 5.14
C GLY A 35 -23.78 -9.76 6.53
N HIS A 36 -25.08 -9.79 6.87
CA HIS A 36 -25.58 -10.27 8.15
C HIS A 36 -26.69 -11.30 7.98
N ALA A 37 -26.92 -12.12 8.98
CA ALA A 37 -27.92 -13.20 9.01
C ALA A 37 -28.68 -13.23 10.35
N ASP A 38 -29.86 -13.84 10.31
CA ASP A 38 -30.67 -14.08 11.51
C ASP A 38 -30.27 -15.36 12.26
N ASP A 39 -29.44 -16.21 11.65
CA ASP A 39 -29.00 -17.50 12.19
C ASP A 39 -27.48 -17.69 12.00
N PHE A 40 -26.88 -18.67 12.67
CA PHE A 40 -25.47 -18.97 12.59
C PHE A 40 -25.17 -20.47 12.43
N ILE A 41 -24.01 -20.82 11.88
CA ILE A 41 -23.53 -22.21 11.73
C ILE A 41 -22.34 -22.49 12.65
N CYS A 42 -21.49 -21.48 12.85
CA CYS A 42 -20.28 -21.58 13.66
C CYS A 42 -20.42 -20.77 14.93
N ASP A 43 -19.97 -21.34 16.02
CA ASP A 43 -19.84 -20.65 17.31
C ASP A 43 -18.65 -19.67 17.27
N ALA A 44 -18.61 -18.78 18.26
CA ALA A 44 -17.45 -17.91 18.51
C ALA A 44 -16.15 -18.71 18.63
N GLU A 45 -15.02 -18.03 18.45
CA GLU A 45 -13.65 -18.58 18.49
C GLU A 45 -13.41 -19.66 17.43
N THR A 46 -13.96 -19.46 16.24
CA THR A 46 -13.80 -20.34 15.07
C THR A 46 -12.87 -19.68 14.05
N VAL A 47 -12.02 -20.49 13.40
CA VAL A 47 -11.15 -20.03 12.31
C VAL A 47 -11.83 -20.29 10.98
N VAL A 48 -12.08 -19.24 10.21
CA VAL A 48 -12.60 -19.32 8.84
C VAL A 48 -11.45 -19.45 7.87
N ILE A 49 -11.52 -20.41 6.95
CA ILE A 49 -10.61 -20.53 5.80
C ILE A 49 -11.40 -20.64 4.50
N GLY A 50 -10.85 -20.11 3.41
CA GLY A 50 -11.47 -20.24 2.10
C GLY A 50 -11.49 -21.71 1.63
N ARG A 51 -12.64 -22.17 1.18
CA ARG A 51 -12.80 -23.41 0.43
C ARG A 51 -12.48 -23.21 -1.04
N LYS A 52 -12.81 -22.02 -1.58
CA LYS A 52 -12.55 -21.60 -2.96
C LYS A 52 -12.12 -20.13 -2.98
N GLY A 53 -11.23 -19.76 -3.89
CA GLY A 53 -10.72 -18.41 -4.04
C GLY A 53 -9.59 -18.09 -3.05
N SER A 54 -9.82 -17.21 -2.07
CA SER A 54 -8.80 -16.79 -1.08
C SER A 54 -8.57 -17.87 -0.02
N ILE A 55 -7.80 -18.91 -0.34
CA ILE A 55 -7.57 -20.05 0.56
C ILE A 55 -6.48 -19.81 1.61
N ASN A 56 -5.52 -18.90 1.35
CA ASN A 56 -4.43 -18.55 2.27
C ASN A 56 -4.70 -17.29 3.11
N ASN A 57 -5.97 -17.02 3.43
CA ASN A 57 -6.36 -15.87 4.24
C ASN A 57 -7.26 -16.32 5.41
N PRO A 58 -6.72 -16.99 6.43
CA PRO A 58 -7.50 -17.42 7.59
C PRO A 58 -7.99 -16.22 8.39
N ILE A 59 -9.23 -16.29 8.90
CA ILE A 59 -9.87 -15.25 9.69
C ILE A 59 -10.27 -15.84 11.02
N PHE A 60 -9.87 -15.21 12.14
CA PHE A 60 -10.36 -15.56 13.46
C PHE A 60 -11.65 -14.79 13.75
N VAL A 61 -12.72 -15.52 14.13
CA VAL A 61 -14.01 -14.92 14.42
C VAL A 61 -14.38 -15.25 15.86
N ASP A 62 -14.54 -14.23 16.67
CA ASP A 62 -14.80 -14.32 18.12
C ASP A 62 -16.27 -14.15 18.52
N GLU A 63 -17.16 -14.16 17.54
CA GLU A 63 -18.62 -14.14 17.70
C GLU A 63 -19.28 -15.26 16.88
N PRO A 64 -20.51 -15.69 17.19
CA PRO A 64 -21.24 -16.63 16.35
C PRO A 64 -21.50 -16.05 14.97
N PHE A 65 -21.37 -16.87 13.91
CA PHE A 65 -21.47 -16.40 12.52
C PHE A 65 -22.00 -17.46 11.56
N TRP A 66 -22.47 -17.00 10.39
CA TRP A 66 -22.79 -17.84 9.25
C TRP A 66 -21.62 -17.87 8.28
N ASN A 67 -21.13 -19.05 7.91
CA ASN A 67 -20.16 -19.16 6.82
C ASN A 67 -20.83 -19.66 5.53
N VAL A 68 -20.47 -19.02 4.40
CA VAL A 68 -21.01 -19.39 3.09
C VAL A 68 -20.35 -20.67 2.54
N ASP A 69 -20.95 -21.26 1.52
CA ASP A 69 -20.50 -22.53 0.92
C ASP A 69 -19.08 -22.49 0.30
N THR A 70 -18.50 -21.31 0.13
CA THR A 70 -17.10 -21.09 -0.31
C THR A 70 -16.10 -20.99 0.85
N ALA A 71 -16.53 -21.23 2.08
CA ALA A 71 -15.68 -21.18 3.28
C ALA A 71 -15.91 -22.41 4.19
N PHE A 72 -14.87 -22.74 4.98
CA PHE A 72 -14.92 -23.69 6.07
C PHE A 72 -14.73 -22.97 7.40
N GLY A 73 -15.45 -23.41 8.44
CA GLY A 73 -15.19 -23.05 9.83
C GLY A 73 -14.40 -24.18 10.51
N LEU A 74 -13.22 -23.88 11.04
CA LEU A 74 -12.39 -24.80 11.82
C LEU A 74 -12.66 -24.56 13.30
N VAL A 75 -13.28 -25.49 13.96
CA VAL A 75 -13.67 -25.44 15.39
C VAL A 75 -12.70 -26.31 16.20
N ALA A 76 -11.82 -25.68 16.98
CA ALA A 76 -10.85 -26.40 17.80
C ALA A 76 -11.52 -27.16 18.95
N HIS A 77 -11.02 -28.35 19.30
CA HIS A 77 -11.33 -29.06 20.53
C HIS A 77 -10.57 -28.37 21.67
N LYS A 78 -11.25 -27.49 22.40
CA LYS A 78 -10.64 -26.52 23.33
C LYS A 78 -9.88 -27.17 24.50
N GLU A 79 -10.17 -28.40 24.83
CA GLU A 79 -9.45 -29.21 25.83
C GLU A 79 -8.05 -29.62 25.39
N VAL A 80 -7.76 -29.56 24.07
CA VAL A 80 -6.49 -29.99 23.49
C VAL A 80 -5.82 -28.88 22.70
N LEU A 81 -6.61 -28.05 22.00
CA LEU A 81 -6.12 -27.04 21.07
C LEU A 81 -6.80 -25.68 21.32
N LEU A 82 -6.02 -24.65 21.63
CA LEU A 82 -6.54 -23.31 21.75
C LEU A 82 -6.97 -22.75 20.38
N PRO A 83 -8.18 -22.14 20.24
CA PRO A 83 -8.65 -21.59 18.98
C PRO A 83 -7.70 -20.57 18.35
N LYS A 84 -7.11 -19.67 19.14
CA LYS A 84 -6.13 -18.71 18.66
C LYS A 84 -4.80 -19.35 18.27
N TYR A 85 -4.38 -20.44 18.92
CA TYR A 85 -3.19 -21.20 18.50
C TYR A 85 -3.43 -21.84 17.13
N LEU A 86 -4.63 -22.43 16.92
CA LEU A 86 -5.05 -22.91 15.60
C LEU A 86 -5.04 -21.78 14.55
N TYR A 87 -5.56 -20.60 14.88
CA TYR A 87 -5.54 -19.45 13.98
C TYR A 87 -4.11 -19.08 13.55
N TYR A 88 -3.19 -18.94 14.49
CA TYR A 88 -1.80 -18.61 14.18
C TYR A 88 -1.08 -19.71 13.40
N PHE A 89 -1.41 -20.97 13.66
CA PHE A 89 -0.95 -22.06 12.81
C PHE A 89 -1.45 -21.88 11.37
N CYS A 90 -2.75 -21.61 11.19
CA CYS A 90 -3.35 -21.42 9.86
C CYS A 90 -2.76 -20.20 9.12
N VAL A 91 -2.47 -19.09 9.81
CA VAL A 91 -1.81 -17.90 9.21
C VAL A 91 -0.44 -18.24 8.62
N ASN A 92 0.29 -19.15 9.26
CA ASN A 92 1.63 -19.55 8.82
C ASN A 92 1.65 -20.79 7.91
N PHE A 93 0.51 -21.46 7.71
CA PHE A 93 0.42 -22.65 6.88
C PHE A 93 0.08 -22.28 5.43
N ASP A 94 0.85 -22.80 4.49
CA ASP A 94 0.61 -22.61 3.07
C ASP A 94 -0.43 -23.63 2.55
N PHE A 95 -1.69 -23.21 2.46
CA PHE A 95 -2.79 -24.03 1.96
C PHE A 95 -2.73 -24.27 0.45
N GLU A 96 -1.95 -23.52 -0.32
CA GLU A 96 -1.76 -23.77 -1.76
C GLU A 96 -1.17 -25.16 -2.04
N ARG A 97 -0.41 -25.71 -1.10
CA ARG A 97 0.12 -27.09 -1.18
C ARG A 97 -0.98 -28.16 -1.27
N LEU A 98 -2.19 -27.81 -0.83
CA LEU A 98 -3.34 -28.70 -0.85
C LEU A 98 -4.30 -28.41 -2.02
N ASN A 99 -3.96 -27.41 -2.82
CA ASN A 99 -4.76 -27.02 -3.97
C ASN A 99 -4.73 -28.10 -5.05
N THR A 100 -5.90 -28.57 -5.47
CA THR A 100 -6.06 -29.62 -6.48
C THR A 100 -6.50 -29.09 -7.85
N THR A 101 -6.64 -27.78 -8.00
CA THR A 101 -7.22 -27.16 -9.20
C THR A 101 -6.28 -26.12 -9.82
N VAL A 102 -6.32 -26.00 -11.16
CA VAL A 102 -5.43 -25.10 -11.92
C VAL A 102 -6.01 -23.68 -12.05
N THR A 103 -7.33 -23.53 -12.08
CA THR A 103 -7.99 -22.26 -12.40
C THR A 103 -8.41 -21.45 -11.18
N ILE A 104 -9.07 -22.08 -10.20
CA ILE A 104 -9.51 -21.44 -8.95
C ILE A 104 -9.01 -22.30 -7.80
N PRO A 105 -8.17 -21.78 -6.89
CA PRO A 105 -7.73 -22.53 -5.72
C PRO A 105 -8.90 -23.13 -4.96
N SER A 106 -8.80 -24.43 -4.62
CA SER A 106 -9.88 -25.15 -3.95
C SER A 106 -9.36 -26.18 -2.96
N LEU A 107 -9.92 -26.16 -1.75
CA LEU A 107 -9.63 -27.09 -0.66
C LEU A 107 -10.76 -28.09 -0.46
N THR A 108 -10.42 -29.27 -0.03
CA THR A 108 -11.39 -30.30 0.39
C THR A 108 -11.29 -30.57 1.89
N LYS A 109 -12.43 -30.87 2.52
CA LYS A 109 -12.45 -31.26 3.95
C LYS A 109 -11.52 -32.46 4.22
N ALA A 110 -11.48 -33.45 3.30
CA ALA A 110 -10.64 -34.62 3.43
C ALA A 110 -9.14 -34.27 3.50
N ASN A 111 -8.66 -33.36 2.63
CA ASN A 111 -7.27 -32.92 2.62
C ASN A 111 -6.94 -32.11 3.88
N LEU A 112 -7.85 -31.24 4.32
CA LEU A 112 -7.66 -30.45 5.54
C LEU A 112 -7.50 -31.32 6.79
N LEU A 113 -8.31 -32.38 6.92
CA LEU A 113 -8.25 -33.30 8.05
C LEU A 113 -6.92 -34.08 8.15
N GLN A 114 -6.13 -34.14 7.07
CA GLN A 114 -4.81 -34.78 7.06
C GLN A 114 -3.65 -33.82 7.45
N ILE A 115 -3.92 -32.52 7.61
CA ILE A 115 -2.89 -31.56 8.01
C ILE A 115 -2.35 -31.97 9.39
N GLU A 116 -1.03 -32.05 9.50
CA GLU A 116 -0.35 -32.28 10.76
C GLU A 116 -0.06 -30.97 11.48
N ILE A 117 -0.45 -30.89 12.74
CA ILE A 117 -0.21 -29.76 13.64
C ILE A 117 0.56 -30.23 14.87
N ARG A 118 1.58 -29.48 15.27
CA ARG A 118 2.23 -29.68 16.55
C ARG A 118 1.35 -29.06 17.62
N VAL A 119 0.94 -29.87 18.61
CA VAL A 119 0.08 -29.44 19.72
C VAL A 119 0.88 -29.62 21.00
N PRO A 120 1.56 -28.57 21.51
CA PRO A 120 2.22 -28.60 22.82
C PRO A 120 1.18 -28.52 23.94
N ASP A 121 1.65 -28.66 25.20
CA ASP A 121 0.80 -28.48 26.37
C ASP A 121 0.11 -27.12 26.38
N MET A 122 -1.06 -27.04 27.02
CA MET A 122 -1.92 -25.85 27.03
C MET A 122 -1.19 -24.59 27.51
N ASP A 123 -0.35 -24.69 28.52
CA ASP A 123 0.44 -23.56 29.02
C ASP A 123 1.40 -23.01 27.98
N ILE A 124 2.01 -23.90 27.19
CA ILE A 124 2.90 -23.50 26.08
C ILE A 124 2.09 -22.85 24.97
N GLN A 125 0.92 -23.42 24.60
CA GLN A 125 0.03 -22.79 23.62
C GLN A 125 -0.39 -21.39 24.07
N GLN A 126 -0.80 -21.23 25.34
CA GLN A 126 -1.21 -19.94 25.91
C GLN A 126 -0.08 -18.90 25.86
N ASN A 127 1.15 -19.31 26.18
CA ASN A 127 2.31 -18.44 26.10
C ASN A 127 2.59 -17.99 24.65
N ILE A 128 2.54 -18.92 23.70
CA ILE A 128 2.71 -18.61 22.27
C ILE A 128 1.64 -17.63 21.78
N VAL A 129 0.38 -17.89 22.08
CA VAL A 129 -0.75 -17.00 21.72
C VAL A 129 -0.55 -15.61 22.33
N SER A 130 -0.20 -15.53 23.63
CA SER A 130 0.02 -14.25 24.32
C SER A 130 1.14 -13.42 23.67
N VAL A 131 2.22 -14.06 23.24
CA VAL A 131 3.32 -13.38 22.55
C VAL A 131 2.89 -12.90 21.17
N LEU A 132 2.22 -13.75 20.40
CA LEU A 132 1.78 -13.41 19.04
C LEU A 132 0.69 -12.32 19.06
N ASP A 133 -0.28 -12.39 19.99
CA ASP A 133 -1.28 -11.33 20.17
C ASP A 133 -0.62 -9.97 20.46
N LYS A 134 0.40 -9.94 21.33
CA LYS A 134 1.17 -8.71 21.59
C LYS A 134 1.90 -8.19 20.37
N ILE A 135 2.51 -9.07 19.58
CA ILE A 135 3.21 -8.68 18.34
C ILE A 135 2.21 -8.10 17.34
N CYS A 136 1.08 -8.76 17.09
CA CYS A 136 0.03 -8.26 16.21
C CYS A 136 -0.48 -6.89 16.65
N TYR A 137 -0.77 -6.73 17.95
CA TYR A 137 -1.20 -5.46 18.51
C TYR A 137 -0.16 -4.33 18.33
N LEU A 138 1.13 -4.63 18.52
CA LEU A 138 2.21 -3.65 18.28
C LEU A 138 2.33 -3.28 16.80
N ILE A 139 2.15 -4.23 15.89
CA ILE A 139 2.13 -3.97 14.44
C ILE A 139 0.96 -3.04 14.08
N GLU A 140 -0.24 -3.31 14.60
CA GLU A 140 -1.41 -2.45 14.38
C GLU A 140 -1.21 -1.04 14.93
N LEU A 141 -0.68 -0.92 16.14
CA LEU A 141 -0.34 0.38 16.73
C LEU A 141 0.66 1.15 15.88
N ARG A 142 1.70 0.48 15.38
CA ARG A 142 2.72 1.12 14.54
C ARG A 142 2.16 1.56 13.20
N GLN A 143 1.32 0.74 12.57
CA GLN A 143 0.63 1.11 11.33
C GLN A 143 -0.27 2.35 11.53
N LYS A 144 -1.00 2.40 12.64
CA LYS A 144 -1.84 3.55 13.01
C LYS A 144 -1.00 4.80 13.27
N GLU A 145 0.14 4.65 13.94
CA GLU A 145 1.09 5.75 14.17
C GLU A 145 1.61 6.32 12.85
N LEU A 146 2.07 5.46 11.93
CA LEU A 146 2.54 5.88 10.61
C LEU A 146 1.46 6.63 9.83
N TYR A 147 0.23 6.11 9.82
CA TYR A 147 -0.91 6.79 9.21
C TYR A 147 -1.16 8.16 9.83
N ASN A 148 -1.13 8.27 11.16
CA ASN A 148 -1.35 9.55 11.87
C ASN A 148 -0.24 10.57 11.55
N LEU A 149 1.02 10.13 11.43
CA LEU A 149 2.12 11.00 11.03
C LEU A 149 1.91 11.55 9.61
N ASP A 150 1.42 10.74 8.67
CA ASP A 150 1.07 11.20 7.34
C ASP A 150 -0.09 12.22 7.35
N GLN A 151 -1.12 11.99 8.16
CA GLN A 151 -2.22 12.94 8.32
C GLN A 151 -1.76 14.25 8.97
N LEU A 152 -0.83 14.18 9.92
CA LEU A 152 -0.24 15.34 10.58
C LEU A 152 0.47 16.25 9.55
N VAL A 153 1.27 15.66 8.65
CA VAL A 153 1.95 16.43 7.59
C VAL A 153 0.94 17.10 6.65
N LYS A 154 -0.11 16.38 6.24
CA LYS A 154 -1.17 16.95 5.38
C LYS A 154 -1.92 18.08 6.09
N SER A 155 -2.24 17.92 7.36
CA SER A 155 -2.90 18.96 8.18
C SER A 155 -2.00 20.19 8.34
N ARG A 156 -0.69 19.97 8.57
CA ARG A 156 0.28 21.06 8.68
C ARG A 156 0.41 21.84 7.37
N PHE A 157 0.35 21.18 6.23
CA PHE A 157 0.33 21.84 4.92
C PHE A 157 -0.87 22.81 4.82
N ILE A 158 -2.07 22.35 5.17
CA ILE A 158 -3.29 23.20 5.13
C ILE A 158 -3.23 24.33 6.16
N GLU A 159 -2.70 24.06 7.36
CA GLU A 159 -2.54 25.09 8.40
C GLU A 159 -1.60 26.23 7.92
N MET A 160 -0.47 25.86 7.31
CA MET A 160 0.54 26.83 6.89
C MET A 160 0.17 27.59 5.62
N PHE A 161 -0.45 26.92 4.66
CA PHE A 161 -0.68 27.50 3.32
C PHE A 161 -2.15 27.79 3.02
N GLY A 162 -3.07 27.32 3.85
CA GLY A 162 -4.50 27.36 3.58
C GLY A 162 -4.92 26.28 2.57
N ASN A 163 -6.20 26.24 2.25
CA ASN A 163 -6.69 25.33 1.21
C ASN A 163 -6.25 25.85 -0.18
N PRO A 164 -5.48 25.08 -0.96
CA PRO A 164 -4.96 25.51 -2.25
C PRO A 164 -6.04 25.92 -3.28
N LYS A 165 -7.25 25.35 -3.18
CA LYS A 165 -8.37 25.71 -4.08
C LYS A 165 -8.92 27.12 -3.81
N SER A 166 -9.05 27.49 -2.55
CA SER A 166 -9.63 28.78 -2.15
C SER A 166 -8.60 29.89 -2.00
N ASN A 167 -7.31 29.54 -1.85
CA ASN A 167 -6.20 30.47 -1.64
C ASN A 167 -6.52 31.59 -0.59
N PRO A 168 -6.89 31.20 0.65
CA PRO A 168 -7.35 32.17 1.63
C PRO A 168 -6.29 33.22 2.00
N ASN A 169 -5.02 32.90 1.80
CA ASN A 169 -3.88 33.78 2.08
C ASN A 169 -3.52 34.68 0.89
N SER A 170 -4.27 34.62 -0.21
CA SER A 170 -4.06 35.41 -1.43
C SER A 170 -2.64 35.34 -1.99
N TYR A 171 -1.99 34.15 -1.92
CA TYR A 171 -0.67 33.95 -2.49
C TYR A 171 -0.70 34.18 -4.02
N PRO A 172 0.38 34.68 -4.64
CA PRO A 172 0.50 34.76 -6.08
C PRO A 172 0.32 33.39 -6.73
N ILE A 173 -0.38 33.34 -7.87
CA ILE A 173 -0.54 32.18 -8.69
C ILE A 173 0.44 32.29 -9.87
N SER A 174 1.23 31.26 -10.10
CA SER A 174 2.19 31.22 -11.20
C SER A 174 2.08 29.90 -11.97
N GLN A 175 2.55 29.87 -13.20
CA GLN A 175 2.71 28.62 -13.96
C GLN A 175 4.01 27.92 -13.55
N LEU A 176 3.96 26.60 -13.48
CA LEU A 176 5.15 25.80 -13.14
C LEU A 176 6.32 26.08 -14.08
N SER A 177 6.04 26.29 -15.39
CA SER A 177 7.05 26.62 -16.41
C SER A 177 7.92 27.84 -16.08
N GLU A 178 7.39 28.81 -15.35
CA GLU A 178 8.13 30.03 -14.95
C GLU A 178 9.24 29.73 -13.93
N HIS A 179 9.20 28.53 -13.32
CA HIS A 179 10.09 28.13 -12.23
C HIS A 179 10.93 26.89 -12.57
N ILE A 180 10.84 26.37 -13.79
CA ILE A 180 11.60 25.18 -14.25
C ILE A 180 12.96 25.61 -14.78
N LYS A 181 14.04 25.10 -14.20
CA LYS A 181 15.40 25.20 -14.72
C LYS A 181 15.76 24.04 -15.68
N PHE A 182 15.15 22.86 -15.47
CA PHE A 182 15.36 21.68 -16.32
C PHE A 182 14.14 20.78 -16.27
N LEU A 183 13.78 20.21 -17.43
CA LEU A 183 12.64 19.31 -17.59
C LEU A 183 13.01 18.17 -18.54
N THR A 184 12.80 16.95 -18.10
CA THR A 184 13.04 15.76 -18.94
C THR A 184 12.10 14.63 -18.58
N SER A 185 11.82 13.76 -19.55
CA SER A 185 11.21 12.44 -19.29
C SER A 185 12.29 11.38 -19.14
N GLY A 186 11.94 10.28 -18.46
CA GLY A 186 12.86 9.18 -18.25
C GLY A 186 13.10 8.32 -19.49
N SER A 187 13.97 7.36 -19.31
CA SER A 187 14.46 6.48 -20.37
C SER A 187 13.48 5.37 -20.71
N ARG A 188 13.42 5.04 -22.00
CA ARG A 188 12.61 3.95 -22.56
C ARG A 188 13.50 2.79 -22.98
N GLY A 189 13.03 1.56 -22.78
CA GLY A 189 13.76 0.38 -23.27
C GLY A 189 14.99 -0.02 -22.45
N TRP A 190 15.12 0.49 -21.20
CA TRP A 190 16.27 0.22 -20.33
C TRP A 190 16.22 -1.12 -19.59
N ALA A 191 15.23 -1.99 -19.88
CA ALA A 191 15.15 -3.32 -19.28
C ALA A 191 16.44 -4.14 -19.45
N GLN A 192 17.17 -3.96 -20.55
CA GLN A 192 18.44 -4.63 -20.83
C GLN A 192 19.59 -4.21 -19.90
N TYR A 193 19.49 -3.06 -19.24
CA TYR A 193 20.49 -2.58 -18.28
C TYR A 193 20.13 -2.93 -16.84
N CYS A 194 18.91 -3.48 -16.62
CA CYS A 194 18.49 -3.96 -15.31
C CYS A 194 19.18 -5.28 -15.01
N VAL A 195 19.91 -5.34 -13.92
CA VAL A 195 20.70 -6.51 -13.46
C VAL A 195 20.61 -6.64 -11.95
N ASP A 196 20.69 -7.85 -11.42
CA ASP A 196 20.51 -8.09 -9.97
C ASP A 196 21.57 -7.38 -9.09
N ASN A 197 22.79 -7.20 -9.62
CA ASN A 197 23.90 -6.59 -8.91
C ASN A 197 24.33 -5.26 -9.57
N GLY A 198 23.38 -4.44 -10.02
CA GLY A 198 23.67 -3.12 -10.59
C GLY A 198 24.17 -2.15 -9.51
N SER A 199 25.08 -1.26 -9.92
CA SER A 199 25.68 -0.27 -9.02
C SER A 199 24.85 1.01 -8.84
N GLU A 200 23.79 1.19 -9.64
CA GLU A 200 22.94 2.37 -9.66
C GLU A 200 21.45 1.94 -9.63
N TRP A 201 20.54 2.88 -9.41
CA TRP A 201 19.11 2.62 -9.28
C TRP A 201 18.28 3.11 -10.46
N PHE A 202 17.23 2.36 -10.80
CA PHE A 202 16.23 2.76 -11.79
C PHE A 202 14.88 3.03 -11.12
N ILE A 203 14.55 4.31 -10.99
CA ILE A 203 13.32 4.77 -10.36
C ILE A 203 12.15 4.55 -11.31
N THR A 204 11.18 3.80 -10.86
CA THR A 204 9.93 3.53 -11.58
C THR A 204 8.76 4.23 -10.91
N ILE A 205 7.60 4.25 -11.56
CA ILE A 205 6.37 4.81 -10.97
C ILE A 205 5.98 4.14 -9.65
N LYS A 206 6.37 2.87 -9.43
CA LYS A 206 6.09 2.13 -8.19
C LYS A 206 6.83 2.70 -6.99
N ASN A 207 7.98 3.33 -7.23
CA ASN A 207 8.80 3.93 -6.19
C ASN A 207 8.31 5.33 -5.77
N VAL A 208 7.49 6.00 -6.62
CA VAL A 208 7.04 7.37 -6.38
C VAL A 208 5.64 7.38 -5.80
N LYS A 209 5.51 7.84 -4.55
CA LYS A 209 4.23 7.87 -3.82
C LYS A 209 4.29 8.84 -2.64
N ASP A 210 3.16 9.49 -2.36
CA ASP A 210 2.96 10.33 -1.16
C ASP A 210 4.08 11.39 -0.99
N CYS A 211 4.43 12.10 -2.08
CA CYS A 211 5.49 13.10 -2.16
C CYS A 211 6.91 12.58 -1.91
N ARG A 212 7.11 11.28 -1.87
CA ARG A 212 8.39 10.60 -1.55
C ARG A 212 8.78 9.61 -2.63
N ILE A 213 10.04 9.19 -2.58
CA ILE A 213 10.59 8.12 -3.40
C ILE A 213 11.05 7.02 -2.45
N SER A 214 10.35 5.87 -2.47
CA SER A 214 10.76 4.69 -1.70
C SER A 214 11.98 4.05 -2.33
N ILE A 215 12.96 3.73 -1.50
CA ILE A 215 14.13 2.93 -1.91
C ILE A 215 13.87 1.42 -1.82
N ASP A 216 12.74 1.02 -1.23
CA ASP A 216 12.35 -0.38 -1.13
C ASP A 216 12.11 -0.95 -2.54
N ASN A 217 12.71 -2.10 -2.81
CA ASN A 217 12.59 -2.78 -4.10
C ASN A 217 12.96 -1.91 -5.31
N MET A 218 13.94 -1.01 -5.16
CA MET A 218 14.53 -0.31 -6.29
C MET A 218 15.12 -1.31 -7.27
N GLN A 219 14.90 -1.06 -8.57
CA GLN A 219 15.49 -1.88 -9.62
C GLN A 219 16.97 -1.51 -9.79
N PRO A 220 17.93 -2.43 -9.51
CA PRO A 220 19.34 -2.15 -9.77
C PRO A 220 19.62 -2.14 -11.28
N ILE A 221 20.52 -1.24 -11.71
CA ILE A 221 20.96 -1.14 -13.11
C ILE A 221 22.46 -0.85 -13.21
N ASN A 222 23.03 -1.15 -14.36
CA ASN A 222 24.29 -0.59 -14.84
C ASN A 222 23.97 0.34 -16.02
N ALA A 223 23.89 1.64 -15.73
CA ALA A 223 23.50 2.62 -16.74
C ALA A 223 24.54 2.73 -17.86
N PRO A 224 24.14 2.91 -19.13
CA PRO A 224 25.06 3.12 -20.24
C PRO A 224 25.71 4.52 -20.16
N ASP A 225 26.96 4.66 -20.59
CA ASP A 225 27.59 5.99 -20.73
C ASP A 225 27.16 6.63 -22.05
N ASN A 226 26.01 7.28 -22.05
CA ASN A 226 25.48 7.99 -23.19
C ASN A 226 24.75 9.28 -22.81
N ALA A 227 24.32 10.04 -23.78
CA ALA A 227 23.63 11.32 -23.59
C ALA A 227 22.27 11.15 -22.89
N GLU A 228 21.57 10.02 -23.13
CA GLU A 228 20.30 9.72 -22.47
C GLU A 228 20.50 9.48 -20.97
N ALA A 229 21.49 8.70 -20.58
CA ALA A 229 21.82 8.46 -19.19
C ALA A 229 22.18 9.79 -18.48
N LYS A 230 23.04 10.60 -19.08
CA LYS A 230 23.39 11.93 -18.52
C LYS A 230 22.18 12.82 -18.32
N ARG A 231 21.21 12.77 -19.25
CA ARG A 231 19.98 13.56 -19.19
C ARG A 231 18.99 13.05 -18.15
N THR A 232 18.90 11.75 -17.92
CA THR A 232 17.90 11.11 -17.03
C THR A 232 18.41 10.80 -15.65
N LYS A 233 19.70 11.08 -15.38
CA LYS A 233 20.28 11.00 -14.04
C LYS A 233 19.70 12.08 -13.15
N VAL A 234 19.14 11.67 -12.00
CA VAL A 234 18.52 12.60 -11.06
C VAL A 234 19.56 13.26 -10.15
N GLN A 235 19.19 14.41 -9.59
CA GLN A 235 19.98 15.16 -8.63
C GLN A 235 19.16 15.43 -7.37
N GLU A 236 19.81 15.69 -6.23
CA GLU A 236 19.15 16.05 -4.99
C GLU A 236 18.19 17.23 -5.17
N GLY A 237 16.95 17.04 -4.73
CA GLY A 237 15.88 18.02 -4.83
C GLY A 237 15.20 18.08 -6.20
N ASP A 238 15.52 17.18 -7.13
CA ASP A 238 14.69 17.02 -8.34
C ASP A 238 13.30 16.54 -7.93
N LEU A 239 12.27 17.16 -8.51
CA LEU A 239 10.87 16.75 -8.36
C LEU A 239 10.53 15.75 -9.48
N LEU A 240 10.08 14.56 -9.10
CA LEU A 240 9.55 13.58 -10.03
C LEU A 240 8.03 13.63 -10.03
N ILE A 241 7.43 13.57 -11.24
CA ILE A 241 5.98 13.50 -11.43
C ILE A 241 5.67 12.34 -12.37
N SER A 242 4.70 11.50 -12.00
CA SER A 242 4.20 10.44 -12.86
C SER A 242 3.30 11.00 -13.98
N ILE A 243 3.59 10.58 -15.21
CA ILE A 243 2.92 11.10 -16.43
C ILE A 243 2.10 10.06 -17.17
N THR A 244 2.01 8.84 -16.66
CA THR A 244 1.20 7.75 -17.23
C THR A 244 0.60 6.89 -16.12
N ALA A 245 -0.42 6.11 -16.43
CA ALA A 245 -1.13 5.23 -15.53
C ALA A 245 -1.73 5.99 -14.33
N ASP A 246 -1.01 6.08 -13.23
CA ASP A 246 -1.42 6.81 -12.02
C ASP A 246 -0.83 8.23 -12.07
N LEU A 247 -1.58 9.15 -12.67
CA LEU A 247 -1.12 10.50 -12.98
C LEU A 247 -0.92 11.37 -11.73
N GLY A 248 0.16 12.16 -11.73
CA GLY A 248 0.37 13.20 -10.73
C GLY A 248 0.87 12.69 -9.37
N ARG A 249 1.33 11.42 -9.28
CA ARG A 249 2.16 11.03 -8.13
C ARG A 249 3.44 11.83 -8.15
N THR A 250 3.85 12.34 -7.00
CA THR A 250 5.06 13.12 -6.88
C THR A 250 6.05 12.49 -5.91
N GLY A 251 7.33 12.83 -6.07
CA GLY A 251 8.38 12.47 -5.15
C GLY A 251 9.58 13.40 -5.32
N VAL A 252 10.25 13.71 -4.22
CA VAL A 252 11.46 14.53 -4.24
C VAL A 252 12.68 13.65 -4.04
N VAL A 253 13.67 13.81 -4.91
CA VAL A 253 14.92 13.07 -4.85
C VAL A 253 15.72 13.51 -3.62
N THR A 254 16.02 12.54 -2.75
CA THR A 254 16.86 12.75 -1.55
C THR A 254 18.32 12.75 -1.92
N LYS A 255 19.17 13.24 -1.00
CA LYS A 255 20.62 13.17 -1.12
C LYS A 255 21.10 11.73 -1.27
N GLU A 256 20.56 10.79 -0.50
CA GLU A 256 20.88 9.36 -0.57
C GLU A 256 20.67 8.79 -1.97
N ILE A 257 19.51 9.04 -2.59
CA ILE A 257 19.18 8.58 -3.95
C ILE A 257 20.13 9.20 -4.99
N ALA A 258 20.41 10.50 -4.85
CA ALA A 258 21.29 11.20 -5.78
C ALA A 258 22.76 10.72 -5.68
N ASP A 259 23.26 10.52 -4.46
CA ASP A 259 24.63 10.06 -4.19
C ASP A 259 24.85 8.60 -4.64
N HIS A 260 23.83 7.74 -4.49
CA HIS A 260 23.88 6.36 -5.00
C HIS A 260 23.96 6.33 -6.53
N GLY A 261 23.39 7.33 -7.18
CA GLY A 261 23.21 7.37 -8.62
C GLY A 261 21.91 6.70 -9.04
N ALA A 262 20.99 7.49 -9.57
CA ALA A 262 19.69 6.96 -9.98
C ALA A 262 19.19 7.64 -11.27
N TYR A 263 18.37 6.89 -12.01
CA TYR A 263 17.80 7.27 -13.30
C TYR A 263 16.31 7.02 -13.28
N ILE A 264 15.55 7.75 -14.07
CA ILE A 264 14.09 7.62 -14.14
C ILE A 264 13.62 6.88 -15.37
N ASN A 265 12.54 6.12 -15.24
CA ASN A 265 11.88 5.45 -16.35
C ASN A 265 10.95 6.39 -17.14
N GLN A 266 10.51 5.94 -18.31
CA GLN A 266 9.66 6.70 -19.25
C GLN A 266 8.31 7.15 -18.68
N HIS A 267 7.89 6.62 -17.52
CA HIS A 267 6.61 6.94 -16.87
C HIS A 267 6.72 8.11 -15.88
N LEU A 268 7.93 8.62 -15.71
CA LEU A 268 8.26 9.74 -14.85
C LEU A 268 8.82 10.93 -15.64
N THR A 269 8.48 12.11 -15.18
CA THR A 269 9.12 13.37 -15.59
C THR A 269 9.94 13.90 -14.42
N CYS A 270 11.18 14.30 -14.68
CA CYS A 270 12.07 14.95 -13.74
C CYS A 270 12.05 16.47 -13.98
N ILE A 271 11.83 17.21 -12.93
CA ILE A 271 11.73 18.67 -12.92
C ILE A 271 12.76 19.22 -11.94
N ARG A 272 13.68 20.01 -12.42
CA ARG A 272 14.60 20.76 -11.57
C ARG A 272 14.09 22.19 -11.44
N LEU A 273 13.66 22.52 -10.24
CA LEU A 273 13.04 23.82 -9.93
C LEU A 273 14.08 24.90 -9.64
N ASN A 274 13.65 26.16 -9.79
CA ASN A 274 14.38 27.29 -9.23
C ASN A 274 14.19 27.31 -7.69
N LYS A 275 15.17 26.75 -6.97
CA LYS A 275 15.15 26.62 -5.50
C LYS A 275 15.21 27.95 -4.75
N GLU A 276 15.47 29.07 -5.43
CA GLU A 276 15.41 30.42 -4.85
C GLU A 276 13.96 30.92 -4.68
N ILE A 277 12.99 30.28 -5.36
CA ILE A 277 11.57 30.67 -5.35
C ILE A 277 10.70 29.53 -4.82
N LEU A 278 10.97 28.30 -5.21
CA LEU A 278 10.16 27.12 -4.91
C LEU A 278 10.96 26.02 -4.23
N ASN A 279 10.48 25.56 -3.07
CA ASN A 279 10.97 24.36 -2.44
C ASN A 279 10.32 23.12 -3.08
N PRO A 280 11.08 22.12 -3.58
CA PRO A 280 10.53 20.93 -4.24
C PRO A 280 9.54 20.14 -3.38
N MET A 281 9.75 20.05 -2.06
CA MET A 281 8.84 19.36 -1.14
C MET A 281 7.48 20.08 -1.04
N TYR A 282 7.49 21.41 -0.95
CA TYR A 282 6.25 22.20 -1.00
C TYR A 282 5.48 21.93 -2.31
N VAL A 283 6.18 21.96 -3.45
CA VAL A 283 5.56 21.73 -4.77
C VAL A 283 5.00 20.31 -4.87
N ALA A 284 5.71 19.31 -4.36
CA ALA A 284 5.23 17.93 -4.32
C ALA A 284 3.89 17.81 -3.56
N PHE A 285 3.81 18.39 -2.37
CA PHE A 285 2.58 18.38 -1.57
C PHE A 285 1.44 19.21 -2.20
N PHE A 286 1.77 20.34 -2.82
CA PHE A 286 0.78 21.11 -3.55
C PHE A 286 0.18 20.31 -4.71
N MET A 287 1.02 19.62 -5.49
CA MET A 287 0.58 18.83 -6.64
C MET A 287 -0.23 17.60 -6.23
N GLU A 288 0.05 16.99 -5.08
CA GLU A 288 -0.77 15.88 -4.55
C GLU A 288 -2.00 16.34 -3.76
N SER A 289 -2.18 17.65 -3.53
CA SER A 289 -3.41 18.19 -2.98
C SER A 289 -4.59 18.03 -3.93
N PRO A 290 -5.85 18.18 -3.45
CA PRO A 290 -7.02 18.16 -4.34
C PRO A 290 -6.94 19.19 -5.49
N ALA A 291 -6.32 20.34 -5.26
CA ALA A 291 -6.15 21.36 -6.30
C ALA A 291 -5.12 20.98 -7.38
N GLY A 292 -4.07 20.27 -6.99
CA GLY A 292 -3.09 19.71 -7.93
C GLY A 292 -3.66 18.54 -8.73
N LYS A 293 -4.29 17.58 -8.04
CA LYS A 293 -4.90 16.40 -8.69
C LYS A 293 -5.93 16.75 -9.75
N GLU A 294 -6.81 17.70 -9.46
CA GLU A 294 -7.80 18.20 -10.41
C GLU A 294 -7.15 18.76 -11.70
N GLN A 295 -5.99 19.39 -11.59
CA GLN A 295 -5.25 19.87 -12.77
C GLN A 295 -4.71 18.69 -13.61
N PHE A 296 -4.21 17.65 -12.99
CA PHE A 296 -3.76 16.45 -13.72
C PHE A 296 -4.92 15.75 -14.44
N GLU A 297 -6.06 15.61 -13.78
CA GLU A 297 -7.27 15.03 -14.36
C GLU A 297 -7.76 15.87 -15.55
N SER A 298 -7.83 17.20 -15.41
CA SER A 298 -8.27 18.10 -16.49
C SER A 298 -7.33 18.14 -17.70
N LYS A 299 -6.05 17.82 -17.51
CA LYS A 299 -5.01 17.80 -18.57
C LYS A 299 -4.75 16.42 -19.14
N ASN A 300 -5.45 15.41 -18.66
CA ASN A 300 -5.35 14.05 -19.19
C ASN A 300 -5.93 14.02 -20.63
N GLN A 301 -5.06 13.83 -21.63
CA GLN A 301 -5.42 13.95 -23.05
C GLN A 301 -5.96 12.67 -23.67
N SER A 302 -6.12 11.58 -22.92
CA SER A 302 -6.43 10.30 -23.53
C SER A 302 -7.65 9.64 -22.88
N ALA A 303 -8.67 9.36 -23.70
CA ALA A 303 -9.84 8.54 -23.31
C ALA A 303 -9.49 7.05 -23.12
N VAL A 304 -8.37 6.57 -23.68
CA VAL A 304 -7.98 5.14 -23.71
C VAL A 304 -6.76 4.86 -22.85
N LYS A 305 -5.82 5.80 -22.71
CA LYS A 305 -4.60 5.61 -21.94
C LYS A 305 -4.19 6.95 -21.28
N ALA A 306 -4.30 7.00 -19.95
CA ALA A 306 -3.90 8.18 -19.20
C ALA A 306 -2.47 8.61 -19.57
N GLY A 307 -2.28 9.91 -19.90
CA GLY A 307 -0.96 10.43 -20.27
C GLY A 307 -0.89 11.95 -20.26
N LEU A 308 0.23 12.46 -19.76
CA LEU A 308 0.59 13.87 -19.75
C LEU A 308 1.84 14.08 -20.63
N ASN A 309 1.88 15.19 -21.32
CA ASN A 309 3.06 15.65 -22.05
C ASN A 309 3.73 16.85 -21.35
N PHE A 310 4.85 17.34 -21.88
CA PHE A 310 5.55 18.47 -21.30
C PHE A 310 4.71 19.77 -21.29
N ASN A 311 3.85 19.98 -22.29
CA ASN A 311 2.96 21.13 -22.29
C ASN A 311 1.95 21.06 -21.13
N SER A 312 1.43 19.85 -20.83
CA SER A 312 0.58 19.63 -19.68
C SER A 312 1.32 19.96 -18.38
N ILE A 313 2.55 19.49 -18.22
CA ILE A 313 3.38 19.78 -17.03
C ILE A 313 3.69 21.28 -16.93
N ASN A 314 4.14 21.90 -18.02
CA ASN A 314 4.49 23.32 -18.05
C ASN A 314 3.30 24.22 -17.70
N SER A 315 2.08 23.83 -18.06
CA SER A 315 0.86 24.59 -17.82
C SER A 315 0.23 24.36 -16.43
N LEU A 316 0.83 23.54 -15.57
CA LEU A 316 0.38 23.40 -14.18
C LEU A 316 0.52 24.73 -13.45
N ARG A 317 -0.46 25.05 -12.61
CA ARG A 317 -0.49 26.26 -11.80
C ARG A 317 -0.32 25.91 -10.33
N LEU A 318 0.37 26.79 -9.61
CA LEU A 318 0.59 26.62 -8.18
C LEU A 318 0.56 27.98 -7.47
N LEU A 319 0.33 27.96 -6.17
CA LEU A 319 0.50 29.10 -5.30
C LEU A 319 1.99 29.26 -4.98
N VAL A 320 2.45 30.50 -4.87
CA VAL A 320 3.85 30.82 -4.56
C VAL A 320 3.91 31.59 -3.23
N PRO A 321 3.83 30.89 -2.08
CA PRO A 321 4.01 31.52 -0.78
C PRO A 321 5.49 31.90 -0.55
N PRO A 322 5.81 32.72 0.47
CA PRO A 322 7.18 33.06 0.81
C PRO A 322 8.07 31.80 0.94
N LEU A 323 9.27 31.80 0.35
CA LEU A 323 10.20 30.66 0.34
C LEU A 323 10.53 30.18 1.75
N GLU A 324 10.66 31.11 2.70
CA GLU A 324 10.93 30.76 4.10
C GLU A 324 9.85 29.84 4.68
N LEU A 325 8.57 30.15 4.41
CA LEU A 325 7.44 29.34 4.86
C LEU A 325 7.46 27.93 4.20
N GLN A 326 7.79 27.86 2.91
CA GLN A 326 7.97 26.60 2.19
C GLN A 326 9.11 25.75 2.81
N ASN A 327 10.22 26.40 3.17
CA ASN A 327 11.37 25.72 3.81
C ASN A 327 11.05 25.26 5.24
N GLN A 328 10.27 26.01 6.00
CA GLN A 328 9.77 25.59 7.32
C GLN A 328 8.90 24.33 7.20
N PHE A 329 8.03 24.29 6.20
CA PHE A 329 7.22 23.09 5.93
C PHE A 329 8.10 21.89 5.54
N ALA A 330 9.06 22.06 4.64
CA ALA A 330 9.98 21.01 4.23
C ALA A 330 10.80 20.47 5.42
N ALA A 331 11.23 21.33 6.34
CA ALA A 331 11.92 20.94 7.56
C ALA A 331 10.99 20.12 8.49
N PHE A 332 9.73 20.51 8.62
CA PHE A 332 8.73 19.77 9.39
C PHE A 332 8.49 18.37 8.79
N VAL A 333 8.36 18.25 7.46
CA VAL A 333 8.25 16.96 6.76
C VAL A 333 9.47 16.09 7.07
N ALA A 334 10.68 16.64 6.91
CA ALA A 334 11.91 15.90 7.16
C ALA A 334 12.05 15.43 8.63
N GLN A 335 11.58 16.22 9.59
CA GLN A 335 11.55 15.82 11.00
C GLN A 335 10.55 14.70 11.25
N THR A 336 9.35 14.80 10.67
CA THR A 336 8.29 13.78 10.80
C THR A 336 8.74 12.46 10.17
N ASP A 337 9.42 12.51 9.02
CA ASP A 337 9.92 11.29 8.35
C ASP A 337 11.01 10.55 9.14
N LYS A 338 11.80 11.26 9.96
CA LYS A 338 12.75 10.61 10.88
C LYS A 338 12.05 9.85 12.03
N SER A 339 10.79 10.16 12.30
CA SER A 339 10.00 9.49 13.35
C SER A 339 9.26 8.25 12.82
N LYS A 340 9.24 8.02 11.52
CA LYS A 340 8.68 6.83 10.87
C LYS A 340 9.68 5.69 10.83
#